data_d9ae1994ca477d736b75dde6bcb51da4
#
_entry.id   d9ae1994ca477d736b75dde6bcb51da4
#
_cell.length_a   1.000
_cell.length_b   1.000
_cell.length_c   1.000
_cell.angle_alpha   90.00
_cell.angle_beta   90.00
_cell.angle_gamma   90.00
#
_symmetry.space_group_name_H-M   'P 1'
#
loop_
_entity.id
_entity.type
_entity.pdbx_description
1 polymer ?
#
loop_
_entity_poly.entity_id
_entity_poly.type
_entity_poly.pdbx_seq_one_letter_code
_entity_poly.pdbx_strand_id
1 'polypeptide(L)'
;MTGPVTRAVVDAVIVGAGPNGLAAAITLAQAGLEVAVYEAAETVGGGARTEELTLPGFRHDPCSAVHPLGAGSPVLRSWPLAEHGLTWIQPDLPLAHPFLDGPAVTLARSVEETADSLDPDGRKYRRLVRPFLGRWDDLAASVLRAPLDGLPPHPLLLAGFGLPAAAPAELLARRFRGHRARGLFAGMSAHVTAPLTAPVTGGIALMFALAAHAVGWPIPRGGTQSLSDAMASLFSALGGTIITGQRVRSLAELPPARAYLFDTSPEQLAAIAGSRLPAAYAAKLSRYQHGPGVFKIDYALSGPVPWLAADCHRAGTVHLGPTLPEISGALRT
;
A
#
# COMPACT_ATOMS: atom_id res chain seq x y z
N MET A 1 -12.33 36.66 -36.96
CA MET A 1 -12.00 37.02 -35.56
C MET A 1 -12.62 35.95 -34.68
N THR A 2 -11.84 34.92 -34.33
CA THR A 2 -12.22 33.91 -33.37
C THR A 2 -12.00 34.52 -31.98
N GLY A 3 -13.10 34.79 -31.26
CA GLY A 3 -13.05 35.27 -29.91
C GLY A 3 -12.29 34.28 -29.01
N PRO A 4 -11.73 34.74 -27.88
CA PRO A 4 -11.06 33.85 -26.97
C PRO A 4 -12.06 32.78 -26.50
N VAL A 5 -11.76 31.51 -26.80
CA VAL A 5 -12.44 30.38 -26.19
C VAL A 5 -12.12 30.48 -24.70
N THR A 6 -13.03 31.01 -23.91
CA THR A 6 -12.96 30.93 -22.43
C THR A 6 -12.96 29.45 -22.11
N ARG A 7 -11.76 28.91 -21.82
CA ARG A 7 -11.67 27.55 -21.25
C ARG A 7 -12.52 27.55 -19.96
N ALA A 8 -13.50 26.66 -19.90
CA ALA A 8 -14.29 26.49 -18.70
C ALA A 8 -13.34 26.21 -17.51
N VAL A 9 -13.61 26.87 -16.39
CA VAL A 9 -12.83 26.68 -15.16
C VAL A 9 -13.34 25.41 -14.52
N VAL A 10 -12.53 24.37 -14.47
CA VAL A 10 -12.87 23.14 -13.74
C VAL A 10 -12.68 23.32 -12.24
N ASP A 11 -13.39 22.56 -11.41
CA ASP A 11 -13.25 22.68 -9.95
C ASP A 11 -11.88 22.18 -9.48
N ALA A 12 -11.42 21.05 -10.00
CA ALA A 12 -10.12 20.51 -9.65
C ALA A 12 -9.39 19.88 -10.83
N VAL A 13 -8.06 20.06 -10.83
CA VAL A 13 -7.14 19.32 -11.70
C VAL A 13 -6.22 18.50 -10.83
N ILE A 14 -6.06 17.22 -11.19
CA ILE A 14 -5.17 16.29 -10.50
C ILE A 14 -4.05 15.88 -11.46
N VAL A 15 -2.81 15.98 -11.02
CA VAL A 15 -1.63 15.55 -11.77
C VAL A 15 -1.11 14.25 -11.16
N GLY A 16 -1.20 13.18 -11.94
CA GLY A 16 -0.91 11.80 -11.56
C GLY A 16 -2.18 10.96 -11.37
N ALA A 17 -2.27 9.87 -12.13
CA ALA A 17 -3.37 8.89 -12.06
C ALA A 17 -2.93 7.59 -11.33
N GLY A 18 -2.11 7.73 -10.30
CA GLY A 18 -1.85 6.66 -9.34
C GLY A 18 -3.08 6.42 -8.44
N PRO A 19 -3.09 5.38 -7.60
CA PRO A 19 -4.24 5.07 -6.74
C PRO A 19 -4.68 6.23 -5.84
N ASN A 20 -3.75 7.04 -5.36
CA ASN A 20 -4.08 8.20 -4.52
C ASN A 20 -4.70 9.35 -5.34
N GLY A 21 -4.14 9.62 -6.52
CA GLY A 21 -4.71 10.62 -7.45
C GLY A 21 -6.11 10.25 -7.89
N LEU A 22 -6.32 8.98 -8.29
CA LEU A 22 -7.65 8.45 -8.61
C LEU A 22 -8.60 8.49 -7.41
N ALA A 23 -8.11 8.20 -6.20
CA ALA A 23 -8.93 8.28 -5.00
C ALA A 23 -9.39 9.72 -4.72
N ALA A 24 -8.50 10.69 -4.86
CA ALA A 24 -8.85 12.10 -4.76
C ALA A 24 -9.87 12.50 -5.84
N ALA A 25 -9.67 12.05 -7.08
CA ALA A 25 -10.57 12.32 -8.19
C ALA A 25 -12.00 11.79 -7.94
N ILE A 26 -12.11 10.52 -7.53
CA ILE A 26 -13.40 9.89 -7.22
C ILE A 26 -14.09 10.64 -6.08
N THR A 27 -13.36 10.96 -5.02
CA THR A 27 -13.93 11.66 -3.85
C THR A 27 -14.50 13.03 -4.23
N LEU A 28 -13.77 13.80 -5.05
CA LEU A 28 -14.22 15.10 -5.51
C LEU A 28 -15.41 14.99 -6.49
N ALA A 29 -15.37 14.02 -7.42
CA ALA A 29 -16.46 13.77 -8.35
C ALA A 29 -17.74 13.33 -7.63
N GLN A 30 -17.65 12.48 -6.59
CA GLN A 30 -18.78 12.12 -5.73
C GLN A 30 -19.39 13.32 -4.99
N ALA A 31 -18.58 14.34 -4.73
CA ALA A 31 -19.08 15.62 -4.18
C ALA A 31 -19.72 16.55 -5.23
N GLY A 32 -19.86 16.10 -6.49
CA GLY A 32 -20.45 16.84 -7.58
C GLY A 32 -19.53 17.88 -8.23
N LEU A 33 -18.20 17.77 -8.01
CA LEU A 33 -17.22 18.69 -8.58
C LEU A 33 -16.77 18.22 -9.97
N GLU A 34 -16.48 19.17 -10.86
CA GLU A 34 -15.90 18.91 -12.17
C GLU A 34 -14.38 18.69 -12.01
N VAL A 35 -13.92 17.48 -12.32
CA VAL A 35 -12.53 17.05 -12.08
C VAL A 35 -11.88 16.52 -13.34
N ALA A 36 -10.64 16.95 -13.62
CA ALA A 36 -9.78 16.43 -14.67
C ALA A 36 -8.49 15.84 -14.07
N VAL A 37 -8.11 14.64 -14.53
CA VAL A 37 -6.86 13.96 -14.13
C VAL A 37 -5.91 13.92 -15.33
N TYR A 38 -4.66 14.31 -15.12
CA TYR A 38 -3.58 14.28 -16.11
C TYR A 38 -2.55 13.21 -15.72
N GLU A 39 -2.28 12.29 -16.63
CA GLU A 39 -1.31 11.20 -16.44
C GLU A 39 -0.23 11.24 -17.53
N ALA A 40 1.02 11.11 -17.11
CA ALA A 40 2.17 11.14 -18.02
C ALA A 40 2.33 9.85 -18.84
N ALA A 41 1.90 8.72 -18.29
CA ALA A 41 1.95 7.42 -18.97
C ALA A 41 0.71 7.24 -19.87
N GLU A 42 0.79 6.28 -20.79
CA GLU A 42 -0.33 5.90 -21.67
C GLU A 42 -1.48 5.23 -20.88
N THR A 43 -1.18 4.71 -19.69
CA THR A 43 -2.14 4.04 -18.81
C THR A 43 -2.12 4.64 -17.41
N VAL A 44 -3.26 4.58 -16.73
CA VAL A 44 -3.36 4.94 -15.32
C VAL A 44 -2.67 3.90 -14.43
N GLY A 45 -2.46 4.23 -13.16
CA GLY A 45 -2.08 3.26 -12.14
C GLY A 45 -0.83 3.59 -11.35
N GLY A 46 0.07 4.43 -11.85
CA GLY A 46 1.28 4.77 -11.09
C GLY A 46 2.08 3.53 -10.67
N GLY A 47 2.23 3.29 -9.36
CA GLY A 47 2.83 2.06 -8.82
C GLY A 47 1.90 0.84 -8.81
N ALA A 48 0.61 1.01 -9.06
CA ALA A 48 -0.38 -0.06 -9.17
C ALA A 48 -0.64 -0.41 -10.64
N ARG A 49 0.38 -0.92 -11.32
CA ARG A 49 0.37 -1.32 -12.74
C ARG A 49 0.77 -2.77 -12.91
N THR A 50 0.36 -3.35 -14.04
CA THR A 50 0.76 -4.69 -14.48
C THR A 50 1.30 -4.61 -15.89
N GLU A 51 2.47 -5.19 -16.12
CA GLU A 51 3.19 -5.13 -17.39
C GLU A 51 3.79 -6.49 -17.77
N GLU A 52 3.99 -6.75 -19.06
CA GLU A 52 4.71 -7.93 -19.55
C GLU A 52 6.22 -7.61 -19.59
N LEU A 53 6.89 -7.76 -18.44
CA LEU A 53 8.31 -7.36 -18.28
C LEU A 53 9.32 -8.43 -18.72
N THR A 54 8.89 -9.67 -18.91
CA THR A 54 9.79 -10.81 -19.22
C THR A 54 9.45 -11.43 -20.57
N LEU A 55 8.54 -12.36 -20.62
CA LEU A 55 8.10 -13.04 -21.83
C LEU A 55 6.64 -12.70 -22.12
N PRO A 56 6.22 -12.73 -23.41
CA PRO A 56 4.81 -12.53 -23.76
C PRO A 56 3.88 -13.48 -23.00
N GLY A 57 2.78 -12.93 -22.46
CA GLY A 57 1.81 -13.66 -21.66
C GLY A 57 2.15 -13.76 -20.16
N PHE A 58 3.36 -13.40 -19.74
CA PHE A 58 3.73 -13.31 -18.32
C PHE A 58 3.51 -11.90 -17.79
N ARG A 59 2.51 -11.74 -16.92
CA ARG A 59 2.14 -10.47 -16.33
C ARG A 59 2.83 -10.29 -14.98
N HIS A 60 3.45 -9.13 -14.81
CA HIS A 60 4.17 -8.74 -13.58
C HIS A 60 3.66 -7.42 -13.06
N ASP A 61 3.62 -7.29 -11.75
CA ASP A 61 3.31 -6.03 -11.08
C ASP A 61 4.64 -5.36 -10.68
N PRO A 62 5.13 -4.35 -11.40
CA PRO A 62 6.48 -3.79 -11.19
C PRO A 62 6.72 -3.21 -9.80
N CYS A 63 5.68 -2.75 -9.11
CA CYS A 63 5.80 -2.19 -7.77
C CYS A 63 4.96 -2.97 -6.74
N SER A 64 3.65 -2.84 -6.79
CA SER A 64 2.72 -3.33 -5.76
C SER A 64 1.89 -4.49 -6.32
N ALA A 65 1.92 -5.66 -5.68
CA ALA A 65 1.21 -6.85 -6.15
C ALA A 65 0.15 -7.34 -5.14
N VAL A 66 0.40 -7.16 -3.84
CA VAL A 66 -0.45 -7.68 -2.76
C VAL A 66 -1.02 -6.52 -1.95
N HIS A 67 -2.34 -6.50 -1.76
CA HIS A 67 -3.06 -5.33 -1.27
C HIS A 67 -3.91 -5.55 -0.02
N PRO A 68 -3.37 -6.05 1.11
CA PRO A 68 -4.15 -6.25 2.33
C PRO A 68 -4.70 -4.93 2.89
N LEU A 69 -3.90 -3.86 2.86
CA LEU A 69 -4.35 -2.54 3.31
C LEU A 69 -5.29 -1.87 2.31
N GLY A 70 -5.12 -2.13 1.01
CA GLY A 70 -6.04 -1.65 -0.03
C GLY A 70 -7.43 -2.28 0.14
N ALA A 71 -7.51 -3.62 0.17
CA ALA A 71 -8.77 -4.32 0.39
C ALA A 71 -9.39 -4.05 1.78
N GLY A 72 -8.56 -3.71 2.77
CA GLY A 72 -8.99 -3.31 4.10
C GLY A 72 -9.27 -1.81 4.25
N SER A 73 -9.03 -1.00 3.23
CA SER A 73 -9.24 0.45 3.27
C SER A 73 -10.72 0.81 3.39
N PRO A 74 -11.14 1.63 4.35
CA PRO A 74 -12.50 2.10 4.43
C PRO A 74 -12.95 2.83 3.16
N VAL A 75 -12.05 3.57 2.53
CA VAL A 75 -12.32 4.34 1.29
C VAL A 75 -12.56 3.40 0.12
N LEU A 76 -11.64 2.48 -0.19
CA LEU A 76 -11.82 1.56 -1.33
C LEU A 76 -13.01 0.62 -1.14
N ARG A 77 -13.32 0.22 0.09
CA ARG A 77 -14.49 -0.61 0.42
C ARG A 77 -15.83 0.13 0.31
N SER A 78 -15.82 1.45 0.39
CA SER A 78 -17.05 2.25 0.20
C SER A 78 -17.45 2.41 -1.27
N TRP A 79 -16.58 2.03 -2.21
CA TRP A 79 -16.83 2.16 -3.64
C TRP A 79 -17.24 0.82 -4.28
N PRO A 80 -18.13 0.84 -5.28
CA PRO A 80 -18.60 -0.36 -5.96
C PRO A 80 -17.56 -0.87 -6.99
N LEU A 81 -16.28 -1.01 -6.61
CA LEU A 81 -15.21 -1.37 -7.53
C LEU A 81 -15.40 -2.75 -8.19
N ALA A 82 -16.15 -3.64 -7.55
CA ALA A 82 -16.51 -4.93 -8.14
C ALA A 82 -17.38 -4.77 -9.38
N GLU A 83 -18.29 -3.79 -9.41
CA GLU A 83 -19.13 -3.46 -10.57
C GLU A 83 -18.30 -2.86 -11.72
N HIS A 84 -17.13 -2.31 -11.38
CA HIS A 84 -16.13 -1.79 -12.31
C HIS A 84 -15.02 -2.79 -12.67
N GLY A 85 -15.18 -4.08 -12.34
CA GLY A 85 -14.31 -5.16 -12.79
C GLY A 85 -13.26 -5.62 -11.79
N LEU A 86 -13.15 -5.02 -10.59
CA LEU A 86 -12.20 -5.48 -9.58
C LEU A 86 -12.65 -6.79 -8.94
N THR A 87 -11.82 -7.80 -9.04
CA THR A 87 -12.00 -9.08 -8.34
C THR A 87 -10.77 -9.39 -7.50
N TRP A 88 -10.97 -9.62 -6.21
CA TRP A 88 -9.90 -10.03 -5.31
C TRP A 88 -9.72 -11.54 -5.28
N ILE A 89 -8.48 -12.02 -5.43
CA ILE A 89 -8.09 -13.42 -5.24
C ILE A 89 -7.36 -13.53 -3.90
N GLN A 90 -7.74 -14.53 -3.10
CA GLN A 90 -7.08 -14.85 -1.86
C GLN A 90 -6.18 -16.08 -2.04
N PRO A 91 -4.90 -16.04 -1.65
CA PRO A 91 -4.09 -17.24 -1.55
C PRO A 91 -4.57 -18.11 -0.38
N ASP A 92 -4.26 -19.41 -0.43
CA ASP A 92 -4.56 -20.34 0.67
C ASP A 92 -3.93 -19.88 1.99
N LEU A 93 -2.67 -19.43 1.91
CA LEU A 93 -1.96 -18.82 3.01
C LEU A 93 -1.52 -17.39 2.63
N PRO A 94 -1.81 -16.38 3.44
CA PRO A 94 -1.27 -15.05 3.26
C PRO A 94 0.25 -15.02 3.10
N LEU A 95 0.97 -15.65 4.06
CA LEU A 95 2.42 -15.57 4.10
C LEU A 95 3.03 -16.81 4.73
N ALA A 96 4.16 -17.26 4.20
CA ALA A 96 5.04 -18.25 4.81
C ALA A 96 6.44 -17.66 5.06
N HIS A 97 7.04 -18.10 6.17
CA HIS A 97 8.39 -17.72 6.56
C HIS A 97 9.19 -18.99 6.84
N PRO A 98 9.95 -19.50 5.84
CA PRO A 98 10.70 -20.74 5.98
C PRO A 98 11.95 -20.57 6.85
N PHE A 99 12.32 -21.68 7.51
CA PHE A 99 13.54 -21.82 8.29
C PHE A 99 14.33 -23.04 7.81
N LEU A 100 15.63 -23.02 8.03
CA LEU A 100 16.49 -24.15 7.65
C LEU A 100 16.38 -25.35 8.60
N ASP A 101 15.91 -25.11 9.82
CA ASP A 101 15.84 -26.07 10.92
C ASP A 101 14.45 -26.68 11.14
N GLY A 102 13.54 -26.60 10.15
CA GLY A 102 12.22 -27.20 10.28
C GLY A 102 11.15 -26.57 9.37
N PRO A 103 9.86 -26.80 9.67
CA PRO A 103 8.77 -26.30 8.84
C PRO A 103 8.71 -24.76 8.81
N ALA A 104 8.11 -24.21 7.78
CA ALA A 104 7.84 -22.77 7.74
C ALA A 104 6.89 -22.35 8.86
N VAL A 105 7.03 -21.12 9.32
CA VAL A 105 5.98 -20.46 10.11
C VAL A 105 5.02 -19.79 9.14
N THR A 106 3.73 -19.89 9.41
CA THR A 106 2.71 -19.34 8.53
C THR A 106 1.93 -18.21 9.19
N LEU A 107 1.64 -17.17 8.43
CA LEU A 107 0.59 -16.23 8.73
C LEU A 107 -0.66 -16.71 7.97
N ALA A 108 -1.58 -17.34 8.67
CA ALA A 108 -2.85 -17.81 8.14
C ALA A 108 -3.96 -16.75 8.33
N ARG A 109 -5.09 -16.91 7.67
CA ARG A 109 -6.27 -16.08 7.96
C ARG A 109 -6.83 -16.34 9.35
N SER A 110 -6.71 -17.57 9.82
CA SER A 110 -7.03 -17.97 11.21
C SER A 110 -5.93 -17.52 12.16
N VAL A 111 -6.32 -16.84 13.24
CA VAL A 111 -5.39 -16.50 14.33
C VAL A 111 -4.88 -17.77 15.03
N GLU A 112 -5.73 -18.78 15.12
CA GLU A 112 -5.39 -20.04 15.79
C GLU A 112 -4.32 -20.79 15.01
N GLU A 113 -4.52 -20.97 13.70
CA GLU A 113 -3.53 -21.61 12.81
C GLU A 113 -2.18 -20.90 12.86
N THR A 114 -2.19 -19.56 12.80
CA THR A 114 -0.94 -18.76 12.94
C THR A 114 -0.31 -19.02 14.31
N ALA A 115 -1.10 -18.94 15.37
CA ALA A 115 -0.59 -19.10 16.72
C ALA A 115 -0.03 -20.50 16.98
N ASP A 116 -0.63 -21.53 16.40
CA ASP A 116 -0.18 -22.92 16.53
C ASP A 116 1.17 -23.14 15.79
N SER A 117 1.39 -22.45 14.66
CA SER A 117 2.68 -22.46 13.97
C SER A 117 3.80 -21.74 14.75
N LEU A 118 3.45 -20.94 15.77
CA LEU A 118 4.37 -20.11 16.57
C LEU A 118 4.73 -20.71 17.93
N ASP A 119 4.49 -22.00 18.17
CA ASP A 119 4.85 -22.60 19.48
C ASP A 119 6.32 -22.31 19.85
N PRO A 120 6.60 -21.88 21.09
CA PRO A 120 5.72 -21.73 22.26
C PRO A 120 5.06 -20.34 22.40
N ASP A 121 5.13 -19.47 21.40
CA ASP A 121 4.71 -18.07 21.50
C ASP A 121 3.26 -17.81 21.06
N GLY A 122 2.51 -18.82 20.62
CA GLY A 122 1.15 -18.66 20.11
C GLY A 122 0.21 -17.91 21.06
N ARG A 123 0.31 -18.17 22.38
CA ARG A 123 -0.49 -17.43 23.38
C ARG A 123 -0.19 -15.92 23.37
N LYS A 124 1.08 -15.56 23.21
CA LYS A 124 1.49 -14.16 23.18
C LYS A 124 1.03 -13.47 21.88
N TYR A 125 1.11 -14.19 20.77
CA TYR A 125 0.60 -13.73 19.50
C TYR A 125 -0.91 -13.44 19.59
N ARG A 126 -1.72 -14.39 20.07
CA ARG A 126 -3.16 -14.20 20.29
C ARG A 126 -3.46 -12.96 21.14
N ARG A 127 -2.73 -12.76 22.23
CA ARG A 127 -2.90 -11.58 23.11
C ARG A 127 -2.54 -10.27 22.42
N LEU A 128 -1.65 -10.31 21.45
CA LEU A 128 -1.22 -9.12 20.70
C LEU A 128 -2.24 -8.70 19.64
N VAL A 129 -2.88 -9.66 18.95
CA VAL A 129 -3.74 -9.38 17.79
C VAL A 129 -5.23 -9.38 18.11
N ARG A 130 -5.73 -10.28 18.95
CA ARG A 130 -7.17 -10.44 19.22
C ARG A 130 -7.90 -9.17 19.68
N PRO A 131 -7.32 -8.28 20.51
CA PRO A 131 -8.03 -7.07 20.95
C PRO A 131 -8.48 -6.15 19.81
N PHE A 132 -7.86 -6.26 18.64
CA PHE A 132 -8.09 -5.36 17.51
C PHE A 132 -8.89 -5.99 16.37
N LEU A 133 -8.95 -7.33 16.28
CA LEU A 133 -9.53 -8.03 15.12
C LEU A 133 -11.02 -7.76 14.94
N GLY A 134 -11.81 -7.86 16.00
CA GLY A 134 -13.24 -7.58 15.95
C GLY A 134 -13.59 -6.11 15.71
N ARG A 135 -12.58 -5.25 15.65
CA ARG A 135 -12.69 -3.80 15.46
C ARG A 135 -11.78 -3.31 14.33
N TRP A 136 -11.54 -4.16 13.32
CA TRP A 136 -10.68 -3.80 12.18
C TRP A 136 -11.14 -2.52 11.50
N ASP A 137 -12.44 -2.39 11.21
CA ASP A 137 -12.97 -1.22 10.49
C ASP A 137 -12.77 0.08 11.30
N ASP A 138 -12.98 0.04 12.61
CA ASP A 138 -12.73 1.15 13.53
C ASP A 138 -11.24 1.53 13.57
N LEU A 139 -10.37 0.51 13.61
CA LEU A 139 -8.92 0.70 13.63
C LEU A 139 -8.43 1.27 12.29
N ALA A 140 -8.87 0.69 11.18
CA ALA A 140 -8.52 1.15 9.85
C ALA A 140 -8.98 2.60 9.62
N ALA A 141 -10.20 2.96 10.02
CA ALA A 141 -10.71 4.32 9.96
C ALA A 141 -9.91 5.31 10.83
N SER A 142 -9.26 4.82 11.89
CA SER A 142 -8.44 5.65 12.78
C SER A 142 -6.99 5.78 12.33
N VAL A 143 -6.43 4.75 11.67
CA VAL A 143 -5.01 4.68 11.27
C VAL A 143 -4.81 5.13 9.82
N LEU A 144 -5.71 4.73 8.91
CA LEU A 144 -5.60 4.99 7.46
C LEU A 144 -6.28 6.31 7.07
N ARG A 145 -6.15 7.34 7.87
CA ARG A 145 -6.69 8.68 7.63
C ARG A 145 -5.58 9.73 7.64
N ALA A 146 -5.90 10.92 7.11
CA ALA A 146 -4.96 12.03 7.18
C ALA A 146 -4.74 12.47 8.64
N PRO A 147 -3.49 12.67 9.08
CA PRO A 147 -3.19 13.04 10.47
C PRO A 147 -3.85 14.36 10.94
N LEU A 148 -4.12 15.28 10.01
CA LEU A 148 -4.71 16.59 10.29
C LEU A 148 -6.23 16.64 10.15
N ASP A 149 -6.87 15.53 9.93
CA ASP A 149 -8.33 15.42 9.73
C ASP A 149 -9.11 15.38 11.06
N GLY A 150 -8.62 16.09 12.08
CA GLY A 150 -9.24 16.19 13.40
C GLY A 150 -8.98 14.98 14.30
N LEU A 151 -9.79 14.87 15.37
CA LEU A 151 -9.66 13.75 16.31
C LEU A 151 -10.04 12.42 15.63
N PRO A 152 -9.30 11.32 15.90
CA PRO A 152 -9.67 10.02 15.37
C PRO A 152 -11.03 9.57 15.90
N PRO A 153 -11.84 8.86 15.10
CA PRO A 153 -13.17 8.42 15.50
C PRO A 153 -13.16 7.48 16.71
N HIS A 154 -12.06 6.73 16.90
CA HIS A 154 -11.90 5.75 17.99
C HIS A 154 -10.60 5.99 18.77
N PRO A 155 -10.48 7.08 19.56
CA PRO A 155 -9.20 7.48 20.16
C PRO A 155 -8.65 6.48 21.18
N LEU A 156 -9.50 5.81 21.96
CA LEU A 156 -9.07 4.79 22.93
C LEU A 156 -8.53 3.51 22.22
N LEU A 157 -9.18 3.11 21.13
CA LEU A 157 -8.70 1.99 20.31
C LEU A 157 -7.35 2.34 19.68
N LEU A 158 -7.25 3.54 19.13
CA LEU A 158 -6.01 4.02 18.54
C LEU A 158 -4.89 4.14 19.59
N ALA A 159 -5.17 4.62 20.79
CA ALA A 159 -4.20 4.66 21.88
C ALA A 159 -3.72 3.26 22.28
N GLY A 160 -4.65 2.30 22.43
CA GLY A 160 -4.32 0.91 22.74
C GLY A 160 -3.47 0.24 21.66
N PHE A 161 -3.75 0.51 20.40
CA PHE A 161 -2.95 0.05 19.26
C PHE A 161 -1.63 0.83 19.15
N GLY A 162 -1.66 2.13 19.32
CA GLY A 162 -0.53 3.04 19.12
C GLY A 162 0.65 2.76 20.07
N LEU A 163 0.38 2.36 21.31
CA LEU A 163 1.44 2.03 22.27
C LEU A 163 2.36 0.91 21.77
N PRO A 164 1.88 -0.28 21.37
CA PRO A 164 2.73 -1.31 20.78
C PRO A 164 3.21 -0.93 19.37
N ALA A 165 2.41 -0.22 18.59
CA ALA A 165 2.74 0.17 17.21
C ALA A 165 3.86 1.21 17.14
N ALA A 166 3.98 2.09 18.11
CA ALA A 166 5.06 3.08 18.18
C ALA A 166 6.43 2.46 18.48
N ALA A 167 6.47 1.23 19.01
CA ALA A 167 7.71 0.58 19.37
C ALA A 167 8.52 0.17 18.12
N PRO A 168 9.88 0.18 18.23
CA PRO A 168 10.73 -0.52 17.27
C PRO A 168 10.37 -2.01 17.17
N ALA A 169 10.45 -2.56 15.95
CA ALA A 169 10.14 -3.97 15.71
C ALA A 169 11.04 -4.91 16.54
N GLU A 170 12.31 -4.61 16.66
CA GLU A 170 13.22 -5.39 17.50
C GLU A 170 12.78 -5.42 18.98
N LEU A 171 12.32 -4.30 19.51
CA LEU A 171 11.84 -4.23 20.89
C LEU A 171 10.54 -5.02 21.07
N LEU A 172 9.61 -4.87 20.14
CA LEU A 172 8.32 -5.57 20.18
C LEU A 172 8.51 -7.09 20.01
N ALA A 173 9.45 -7.51 19.14
CA ALA A 173 9.78 -8.91 18.92
C ALA A 173 10.39 -9.59 20.16
N ARG A 174 10.99 -8.85 21.09
CA ARG A 174 11.50 -9.42 22.38
C ARG A 174 10.39 -10.02 23.27
N ARG A 175 9.12 -9.68 22.99
CA ARG A 175 7.96 -10.33 23.66
C ARG A 175 7.86 -11.80 23.34
N PHE A 176 8.38 -12.25 22.20
CA PHE A 176 8.42 -13.65 21.79
C PHE A 176 9.70 -14.32 22.31
N ARG A 177 9.59 -15.60 22.68
CA ARG A 177 10.72 -16.42 23.13
C ARG A 177 11.42 -17.11 21.98
N GLY A 178 10.63 -17.68 21.06
CA GLY A 178 11.10 -18.44 19.92
C GLY A 178 11.66 -17.55 18.81
N HIS A 179 12.73 -18.00 18.16
CA HIS A 179 13.31 -17.31 17.01
C HIS A 179 12.34 -17.27 15.82
N ARG A 180 11.48 -18.28 15.68
CA ARG A 180 10.46 -18.40 14.62
C ARG A 180 9.44 -17.26 14.67
N ALA A 181 8.85 -17.03 15.84
CA ALA A 181 7.91 -15.93 16.04
C ALA A 181 8.59 -14.56 15.82
N ARG A 182 9.85 -14.41 16.26
CA ARG A 182 10.64 -13.20 16.03
C ARG A 182 10.96 -13.00 14.55
N GLY A 183 11.29 -14.07 13.81
CA GLY A 183 11.57 -14.02 12.37
C GLY A 183 10.34 -13.60 11.57
N LEU A 184 9.18 -14.25 11.80
CA LEU A 184 7.92 -13.85 11.16
C LEU A 184 7.61 -12.37 11.39
N PHE A 185 7.72 -11.91 12.64
CA PHE A 185 7.44 -10.53 13.02
C PHE A 185 8.42 -9.55 12.36
N ALA A 186 9.71 -9.89 12.32
CA ALA A 186 10.73 -9.10 11.63
C ALA A 186 10.49 -9.01 10.12
N GLY A 187 10.14 -10.14 9.47
CA GLY A 187 9.82 -10.17 8.05
C GLY A 187 8.64 -9.27 7.69
N MET A 188 7.57 -9.28 8.50
CA MET A 188 6.45 -8.35 8.31
C MET A 188 6.88 -6.89 8.53
N SER A 189 7.73 -6.61 9.52
CA SER A 189 8.23 -5.25 9.77
C SER A 189 9.15 -4.74 8.66
N ALA A 190 9.87 -5.62 7.97
CA ALA A 190 10.81 -5.28 6.91
C ALA A 190 10.17 -4.60 5.70
N HIS A 191 8.85 -4.74 5.53
CA HIS A 191 8.11 -4.01 4.48
C HIS A 191 8.21 -2.49 4.58
N VAL A 192 8.64 -1.94 5.70
CA VAL A 192 8.87 -0.49 5.84
C VAL A 192 10.22 -0.05 5.23
N THR A 193 11.10 -1.00 4.88
CA THR A 193 12.44 -0.72 4.34
C THR A 193 13.28 0.24 5.20
N ALA A 194 13.06 0.25 6.52
CA ALA A 194 13.78 1.04 7.50
C ALA A 194 14.44 0.13 8.53
N PRO A 195 15.50 0.58 9.23
CA PRO A 195 16.11 -0.19 10.32
C PRO A 195 15.06 -0.60 11.36
N LEU A 196 14.99 -1.89 11.72
CA LEU A 196 14.00 -2.41 12.66
C LEU A 196 14.17 -1.87 14.09
N THR A 197 15.23 -1.11 14.35
CA THR A 197 15.44 -0.32 15.57
C THR A 197 14.73 1.03 15.55
N ALA A 198 14.24 1.47 14.39
CA ALA A 198 13.52 2.73 14.28
C ALA A 198 12.11 2.65 14.91
N PRO A 199 11.61 3.75 15.50
CA PRO A 199 10.24 3.81 16.00
C PRO A 199 9.21 3.47 14.92
N VAL A 200 8.04 3.00 15.34
CA VAL A 200 6.87 2.68 14.48
C VAL A 200 7.04 1.42 13.62
N THR A 201 8.25 0.89 13.44
CA THR A 201 8.45 -0.31 12.60
C THR A 201 7.71 -1.54 13.11
N GLY A 202 7.49 -1.66 14.42
CA GLY A 202 6.63 -2.70 15.01
C GLY A 202 5.16 -2.58 14.64
N GLY A 203 4.70 -1.34 14.41
CA GLY A 203 3.32 -1.06 13.96
C GLY A 203 3.02 -1.62 12.57
N ILE A 204 4.00 -1.65 11.69
CA ILE A 204 3.85 -2.24 10.35
C ILE A 204 3.55 -3.74 10.44
N ALA A 205 4.33 -4.48 11.24
CA ALA A 205 4.06 -5.91 11.45
C ALA A 205 2.68 -6.15 12.06
N LEU A 206 2.26 -5.32 13.03
CA LEU A 206 0.92 -5.42 13.63
C LEU A 206 -0.18 -5.15 12.61
N MET A 207 -0.05 -4.12 11.79
CA MET A 207 -1.02 -3.80 10.74
C MET A 207 -1.14 -4.92 9.72
N PHE A 208 -0.02 -5.49 9.25
CA PHE A 208 -0.05 -6.61 8.33
C PHE A 208 -0.65 -7.88 8.95
N ALA A 209 -0.28 -8.20 10.19
CA ALA A 209 -0.88 -9.34 10.89
C ALA A 209 -2.40 -9.17 11.04
N LEU A 210 -2.86 -7.99 11.46
CA LEU A 210 -4.28 -7.69 11.62
C LEU A 210 -5.02 -7.70 10.28
N ALA A 211 -4.44 -7.10 9.24
CA ALA A 211 -5.01 -7.11 7.90
C ALA A 211 -5.13 -8.54 7.35
N ALA A 212 -4.10 -9.38 7.50
CA ALA A 212 -4.14 -10.77 7.06
C ALA A 212 -5.27 -11.56 7.70
N HIS A 213 -5.54 -11.35 9.00
CA HIS A 213 -6.64 -12.01 9.71
C HIS A 213 -8.00 -11.41 9.37
N ALA A 214 -8.11 -10.09 9.26
CA ALA A 214 -9.38 -9.40 9.06
C ALA A 214 -9.87 -9.47 7.61
N VAL A 215 -9.00 -9.20 6.65
CA VAL A 215 -9.36 -9.07 5.23
C VAL A 215 -8.63 -10.05 4.30
N GLY A 216 -7.58 -10.71 4.80
CA GLY A 216 -6.75 -11.63 4.04
C GLY A 216 -5.54 -10.96 3.38
N TRP A 217 -5.04 -11.59 2.31
CA TRP A 217 -3.82 -11.19 1.60
C TRP A 217 -4.09 -11.09 0.09
N PRO A 218 -5.07 -10.27 -0.31
CA PRO A 218 -5.65 -10.31 -1.65
C PRO A 218 -4.69 -9.78 -2.72
N ILE A 219 -4.82 -10.39 -3.89
CA ILE A 219 -4.20 -9.98 -5.15
C ILE A 219 -5.32 -9.69 -6.13
N PRO A 220 -5.29 -8.59 -6.91
CA PRO A 220 -6.28 -8.36 -7.94
C PRO A 220 -6.18 -9.39 -9.07
N ARG A 221 -7.30 -9.94 -9.52
CA ARG A 221 -7.35 -10.86 -10.66
C ARG A 221 -6.85 -10.16 -11.92
N GLY A 222 -5.85 -10.74 -12.57
CA GLY A 222 -5.23 -10.16 -13.77
C GLY A 222 -4.11 -9.18 -13.49
N GLY A 223 -3.73 -8.98 -12.22
CA GLY A 223 -2.68 -8.07 -11.77
C GLY A 223 -3.22 -6.77 -11.20
N THR A 224 -2.34 -6.00 -10.61
CA THR A 224 -2.68 -4.76 -9.87
C THR A 224 -3.27 -3.67 -10.79
N GLN A 225 -2.99 -3.69 -12.08
CA GLN A 225 -3.61 -2.79 -13.06
C GLN A 225 -5.14 -2.81 -12.96
N SER A 226 -5.75 -3.96 -12.70
CA SER A 226 -7.21 -4.08 -12.60
C SER A 226 -7.83 -3.27 -11.46
N LEU A 227 -7.07 -3.02 -10.38
CA LEU A 227 -7.49 -2.07 -9.33
C LEU A 227 -7.54 -0.64 -9.87
N SER A 228 -6.50 -0.23 -10.56
CA SER A 228 -6.42 1.13 -11.13
C SER A 228 -7.45 1.34 -12.23
N ASP A 229 -7.67 0.34 -13.07
CA ASP A 229 -8.70 0.38 -14.13
C ASP A 229 -10.12 0.46 -13.55
N ALA A 230 -10.41 -0.28 -12.48
CA ALA A 230 -11.69 -0.20 -11.79
C ALA A 230 -11.94 1.19 -11.19
N MET A 231 -10.90 1.79 -10.58
CA MET A 231 -10.98 3.16 -10.05
C MET A 231 -11.18 4.18 -11.17
N ALA A 232 -10.46 4.06 -12.28
CA ALA A 232 -10.61 4.94 -13.44
C ALA A 232 -12.00 4.80 -14.08
N SER A 233 -12.52 3.56 -14.18
CA SER A 233 -13.89 3.28 -14.66
C SER A 233 -14.95 3.93 -13.77
N LEU A 234 -14.83 3.80 -12.46
CA LEU A 234 -15.73 4.47 -11.51
C LEU A 234 -15.65 5.99 -11.66
N PHE A 235 -14.44 6.56 -11.73
CA PHE A 235 -14.27 8.00 -11.90
C PHE A 235 -14.91 8.51 -13.20
N SER A 236 -14.73 7.78 -14.31
CA SER A 236 -15.36 8.13 -15.59
C SER A 236 -16.88 8.01 -15.53
N ALA A 237 -17.42 7.01 -14.83
CA ALA A 237 -18.88 6.86 -14.62
C ALA A 237 -19.48 8.01 -13.79
N LEU A 238 -18.68 8.65 -12.95
CA LEU A 238 -19.05 9.86 -12.20
C LEU A 238 -18.91 11.15 -13.04
N GLY A 239 -18.58 11.05 -14.33
CA GLY A 239 -18.41 12.20 -15.24
C GLY A 239 -17.03 12.81 -15.23
N GLY A 240 -16.05 12.21 -14.56
CA GLY A 240 -14.67 12.67 -14.53
C GLY A 240 -13.92 12.43 -15.85
N THR A 241 -12.92 13.25 -16.13
CA THR A 241 -12.09 13.17 -17.33
C THR A 241 -10.67 12.76 -16.99
N ILE A 242 -10.12 11.74 -17.68
CA ILE A 242 -8.72 11.32 -17.58
C ILE A 242 -8.02 11.59 -18.91
N ILE A 243 -6.87 12.25 -18.86
CA ILE A 243 -6.00 12.55 -19.99
C ILE A 243 -4.68 11.81 -19.76
N THR A 244 -4.45 10.72 -20.50
CA THR A 244 -3.21 9.93 -20.47
C THR A 244 -2.22 10.39 -21.55
N GLY A 245 -0.97 9.93 -21.47
CA GLY A 245 0.10 10.29 -22.40
C GLY A 245 0.53 11.76 -22.32
N GLN A 246 0.02 12.51 -21.35
CA GLN A 246 0.29 13.93 -21.20
C GLN A 246 1.11 14.24 -19.93
N ARG A 247 2.42 14.33 -20.10
CA ARG A 247 3.32 14.75 -19.03
C ARG A 247 3.21 16.25 -18.79
N VAL A 248 2.68 16.63 -17.63
CA VAL A 248 2.63 18.04 -17.19
C VAL A 248 4.00 18.48 -16.69
N ARG A 249 4.52 19.57 -17.23
CA ARG A 249 5.81 20.18 -16.84
C ARG A 249 5.64 21.55 -16.19
N SER A 250 4.50 22.19 -16.40
CA SER A 250 4.18 23.51 -15.85
C SER A 250 2.68 23.64 -15.61
N LEU A 251 2.30 24.42 -14.60
CA LEU A 251 0.90 24.80 -14.36
C LEU A 251 0.26 25.51 -15.57
N ALA A 252 1.06 26.15 -16.42
CA ALA A 252 0.56 26.84 -17.62
C ALA A 252 0.00 25.86 -18.68
N GLU A 253 0.35 24.59 -18.63
CA GLU A 253 -0.17 23.54 -19.52
C GLU A 253 -1.55 23.04 -19.11
N LEU A 254 -1.98 23.33 -17.88
CA LEU A 254 -3.24 22.90 -17.31
C LEU A 254 -4.36 23.93 -17.55
N PRO A 255 -5.62 23.50 -17.61
CA PRO A 255 -6.74 24.44 -17.65
C PRO A 255 -6.82 25.22 -16.32
N PRO A 256 -7.44 26.41 -16.33
CA PRO A 256 -7.76 27.12 -15.11
C PRO A 256 -8.63 26.25 -14.18
N ALA A 257 -8.24 26.15 -12.92
CA ALA A 257 -8.97 25.37 -11.92
C ALA A 257 -8.99 26.10 -10.57
N ARG A 258 -9.98 25.78 -9.74
CA ARG A 258 -10.07 26.29 -8.37
C ARG A 258 -9.03 25.64 -7.46
N ALA A 259 -8.69 24.37 -7.74
CA ALA A 259 -7.67 23.62 -7.01
C ALA A 259 -6.81 22.76 -7.95
N TYR A 260 -5.52 22.64 -7.62
CA TYR A 260 -4.59 21.71 -8.25
C TYR A 260 -4.05 20.75 -7.21
N LEU A 261 -4.23 19.45 -7.44
CA LEU A 261 -3.75 18.36 -6.60
C LEU A 261 -2.62 17.63 -7.32
N PHE A 262 -1.60 17.22 -6.57
CA PHE A 262 -0.43 16.55 -7.14
C PHE A 262 -0.22 15.21 -6.45
N ASP A 263 -0.47 14.12 -7.19
CA ASP A 263 -0.07 12.74 -6.83
C ASP A 263 1.26 12.42 -7.53
N THR A 264 2.28 13.23 -7.21
CA THR A 264 3.61 13.19 -7.80
C THR A 264 4.68 13.28 -6.73
N SER A 265 5.95 13.09 -7.09
CA SER A 265 7.04 13.30 -6.14
C SER A 265 7.17 14.79 -5.75
N PRO A 266 7.75 15.08 -4.57
CA PRO A 266 8.01 16.46 -4.15
C PRO A 266 8.81 17.28 -5.16
N GLU A 267 9.78 16.67 -5.85
CA GLU A 267 10.59 17.32 -6.88
C GLU A 267 9.75 17.66 -8.12
N GLN A 268 8.86 16.74 -8.51
CA GLN A 268 7.94 17.00 -9.66
C GLN A 268 6.96 18.11 -9.32
N LEU A 269 6.39 18.13 -8.10
CA LEU A 269 5.57 19.23 -7.63
C LEU A 269 6.34 20.56 -7.69
N ALA A 270 7.57 20.59 -7.18
CA ALA A 270 8.40 21.80 -7.21
C ALA A 270 8.69 22.27 -8.64
N ALA A 271 8.97 21.32 -9.55
CA ALA A 271 9.22 21.66 -10.97
C ALA A 271 7.96 22.19 -11.68
N ILE A 272 6.79 21.59 -11.48
CA ILE A 272 5.54 21.95 -12.15
C ILE A 272 4.99 23.27 -11.61
N ALA A 273 4.94 23.43 -10.29
CA ALA A 273 4.35 24.59 -9.63
C ALA A 273 5.30 25.81 -9.62
N GLY A 274 6.61 25.58 -9.63
CA GLY A 274 7.63 26.62 -9.76
C GLY A 274 7.46 27.77 -8.78
N SER A 275 7.47 29.00 -9.32
CA SER A 275 7.34 30.25 -8.55
C SER A 275 5.95 30.47 -7.90
N ARG A 276 4.97 29.62 -8.19
CA ARG A 276 3.64 29.68 -7.53
C ARG A 276 3.68 29.13 -6.11
N LEU A 277 4.73 28.37 -5.75
CA LEU A 277 4.91 27.87 -4.38
C LEU A 277 5.49 28.99 -3.48
N PRO A 278 5.01 29.09 -2.23
CA PRO A 278 5.68 29.93 -1.24
C PRO A 278 7.14 29.50 -1.07
N ALA A 279 8.08 30.47 -1.01
CA ALA A 279 9.51 30.19 -0.95
C ALA A 279 9.91 29.24 0.20
N ALA A 280 9.29 29.38 1.37
CA ALA A 280 9.54 28.49 2.51
C ALA A 280 9.10 27.04 2.26
N TYR A 281 8.03 26.84 1.48
CA TYR A 281 7.54 25.50 1.12
C TYR A 281 8.43 24.89 0.02
N ALA A 282 8.79 25.65 -1.01
CA ALA A 282 9.74 25.22 -2.04
C ALA A 282 11.09 24.77 -1.41
N ALA A 283 11.60 25.52 -0.41
CA ALA A 283 12.80 25.16 0.31
C ALA A 283 12.65 23.87 1.16
N LYS A 284 11.43 23.52 1.61
CA LYS A 284 11.18 22.22 2.26
C LYS A 284 11.18 21.09 1.23
N LEU A 285 10.56 21.29 0.08
CA LEU A 285 10.54 20.28 -0.99
C LEU A 285 11.95 19.98 -1.51
N SER A 286 12.82 20.98 -1.66
CA SER A 286 14.19 20.78 -2.11
C SER A 286 15.10 20.01 -1.13
N ARG A 287 14.66 19.86 0.13
CA ARG A 287 15.36 19.09 1.17
C ARG A 287 14.72 17.73 1.40
N TYR A 288 13.71 17.37 0.62
CA TYR A 288 13.04 16.08 0.77
C TYR A 288 14.06 14.95 0.50
N GLN A 289 14.04 13.96 1.37
CA GLN A 289 14.88 12.77 1.25
C GLN A 289 14.00 11.57 0.96
N HIS A 290 14.28 10.89 -0.14
CA HIS A 290 13.64 9.62 -0.43
C HIS A 290 14.08 8.54 0.56
N GLY A 291 13.21 7.57 0.79
CA GLY A 291 13.58 6.35 1.49
C GLY A 291 14.54 5.50 0.66
N PRO A 292 15.07 4.41 1.22
CA PRO A 292 15.92 3.48 0.48
C PRO A 292 15.15 2.88 -0.70
N GLY A 293 15.88 2.62 -1.80
CA GLY A 293 15.34 1.96 -2.97
C GLY A 293 15.05 0.48 -2.70
N VAL A 294 14.07 -0.07 -3.42
CA VAL A 294 13.77 -1.50 -3.43
C VAL A 294 14.25 -2.07 -4.76
N PHE A 295 15.05 -3.13 -4.70
CA PHE A 295 15.46 -3.89 -5.88
C PHE A 295 14.49 -5.06 -6.07
N LYS A 296 13.86 -5.15 -7.24
CA LYS A 296 12.91 -6.18 -7.61
C LYS A 296 13.42 -6.96 -8.82
N ILE A 297 13.22 -8.26 -8.82
CA ILE A 297 13.50 -9.14 -9.97
C ILE A 297 12.20 -9.88 -10.30
N ASP A 298 11.82 -9.85 -11.56
CA ASP A 298 10.70 -10.59 -12.11
C ASP A 298 11.19 -11.80 -12.91
N TYR A 299 10.57 -12.96 -12.70
CA TYR A 299 10.94 -14.20 -13.34
C TYR A 299 9.76 -14.79 -14.12
N ALA A 300 9.96 -15.14 -15.38
CA ALA A 300 9.11 -16.08 -16.09
C ALA A 300 9.62 -17.49 -15.82
N LEU A 301 8.83 -18.31 -15.13
CA LEU A 301 9.21 -19.64 -14.69
C LEU A 301 8.52 -20.71 -15.54
N SER A 302 9.22 -21.80 -15.84
CA SER A 302 8.65 -22.99 -16.53
C SER A 302 7.82 -23.89 -15.61
N GLY A 303 7.84 -23.62 -14.30
CA GLY A 303 7.11 -24.36 -13.27
C GLY A 303 7.15 -23.63 -11.93
N PRO A 304 6.49 -24.16 -10.90
CA PRO A 304 6.47 -23.53 -9.57
C PRO A 304 7.88 -23.53 -8.96
N VAL A 305 8.13 -22.56 -8.07
CA VAL A 305 9.37 -22.52 -7.29
C VAL A 305 9.49 -23.79 -6.43
N PRO A 306 10.62 -24.54 -6.48
CA PRO A 306 10.76 -25.83 -5.78
C PRO A 306 11.06 -25.63 -4.29
N TRP A 307 10.10 -25.11 -3.55
CA TRP A 307 10.23 -24.90 -2.10
C TRP A 307 10.37 -26.23 -1.36
N LEU A 308 11.31 -26.32 -0.43
CA LEU A 308 11.45 -27.47 0.47
C LEU A 308 10.34 -27.49 1.53
N ALA A 309 9.93 -26.33 2.03
CA ALA A 309 8.83 -26.20 2.98
C ALA A 309 7.49 -26.19 2.23
N ALA A 310 6.64 -27.17 2.50
CA ALA A 310 5.37 -27.38 1.80
C ALA A 310 4.43 -26.17 1.87
N ASP A 311 4.40 -25.46 3.00
CA ASP A 311 3.55 -24.29 3.18
C ASP A 311 3.92 -23.12 2.26
N CYS A 312 5.17 -23.05 1.80
CA CYS A 312 5.59 -22.01 0.85
C CYS A 312 4.91 -22.15 -0.52
N HIS A 313 4.49 -23.36 -0.92
CA HIS A 313 3.74 -23.59 -2.16
C HIS A 313 2.31 -23.02 -2.11
N ARG A 314 1.78 -22.79 -0.92
CA ARG A 314 0.41 -22.32 -0.68
C ARG A 314 0.36 -20.82 -0.36
N ALA A 315 1.53 -20.22 -0.11
CA ALA A 315 1.63 -18.84 0.36
C ALA A 315 1.64 -17.85 -0.80
N GLY A 316 0.87 -16.78 -0.65
CA GLY A 316 0.91 -15.63 -1.58
C GLY A 316 2.19 -14.83 -1.46
N THR A 317 2.83 -14.86 -0.29
CA THR A 317 4.14 -14.23 -0.05
C THR A 317 5.03 -15.17 0.74
N VAL A 318 6.31 -15.25 0.38
CA VAL A 318 7.33 -15.98 1.12
C VAL A 318 8.42 -15.00 1.55
N HIS A 319 8.63 -14.84 2.85
CA HIS A 319 9.72 -14.04 3.39
C HIS A 319 11.00 -14.87 3.49
N LEU A 320 12.07 -14.37 2.93
CA LEU A 320 13.40 -14.96 3.07
C LEU A 320 14.24 -14.15 4.08
N GLY A 321 15.17 -14.83 4.76
CA GLY A 321 15.90 -14.27 5.89
C GLY A 321 15.31 -14.80 7.20
N PRO A 322 15.83 -15.93 7.72
CA PRO A 322 15.11 -16.71 8.73
C PRO A 322 15.00 -16.02 10.08
N THR A 323 15.98 -15.22 10.48
CA THR A 323 16.03 -14.69 11.85
C THR A 323 15.94 -13.17 11.93
N LEU A 324 15.45 -12.67 13.07
CA LEU A 324 15.41 -11.23 13.35
C LEU A 324 16.79 -10.56 13.19
N PRO A 325 17.93 -11.12 13.67
CA PRO A 325 19.24 -10.50 13.46
C PRO A 325 19.64 -10.39 11.98
N GLU A 326 19.35 -11.42 11.17
CA GLU A 326 19.67 -11.42 9.74
C GLU A 326 18.85 -10.38 8.98
N ILE A 327 17.54 -10.34 9.21
CA ILE A 327 16.65 -9.35 8.58
C ILE A 327 17.04 -7.92 9.02
N SER A 328 17.27 -7.72 10.32
CA SER A 328 17.68 -6.41 10.85
C SER A 328 19.05 -6.00 10.34
N GLY A 329 19.98 -6.95 10.18
CA GLY A 329 21.29 -6.71 9.57
C GLY A 329 21.18 -6.24 8.13
N ALA A 330 20.37 -6.91 7.32
CA ALA A 330 20.16 -6.57 5.91
C ALA A 330 19.53 -5.17 5.69
N LEU A 331 18.76 -4.67 6.66
CA LEU A 331 18.13 -3.35 6.58
C LEU A 331 19.02 -2.21 7.11
N ARG A 332 20.23 -2.48 7.59
CA ARG A 332 21.18 -1.46 8.07
C ARG A 332 22.24 -1.09 7.05
N THR A 333 22.38 -1.88 5.99
CA THR A 333 23.31 -1.67 4.89
C THR A 333 22.67 -0.84 3.78
#